data_1a9f24ac3dd9bf09dde1ac9787a891f6
#
_entry.id   1a9f24ac3dd9bf09dde1ac9787a891f6
#
_cell.length_a   1.000
_cell.length_b   1.000
_cell.length_c   1.000
_cell.angle_alpha   90.00
_cell.angle_beta   90.00
_cell.angle_gamma   90.00
#
_symmetry.space_group_name_H-M   'P 1'
#
loop_
_entity.id
_entity.type
_entity.pdbx_description
1 polymer ?
#
loop_
_entity_poly.entity_id
_entity_poly.type
_entity_poly.pdbx_seq_one_letter_code
_entity_poly.pdbx_strand_id
1 'polypeptide(L)'
;MVPDYLHYLLTGVKANEYTNASTTSMLDPVARDWDREVLVQAGIPERIFRKPVMPGTRLGALRPEVAEKLGYACDVVLPATHDTGSAFMAVPADSDNAVYLSSGTWSLLGMENDMPLTGPDSLKSGFTNEGGYNGKIRFLKNIMGMWMLQCIRNELEKRYSYAEMAQMAAEAPEVPWYVDVADNRFLAPKSMLSELQRAVIEQGGEELTLHQMLRLVNQSLARGYAESIADLEQLTGKRFDVINIV
;
A
#
# COMPACT_ATOMS: atom_id res chain seq x y z
N MET A 1 10.96 -10.88 8.49
CA MET A 1 9.67 -10.71 7.79
C MET A 1 9.35 -11.98 7.02
N VAL A 2 8.11 -12.18 6.55
CA VAL A 2 7.72 -13.43 5.87
C VAL A 2 8.56 -13.69 4.61
N PRO A 3 8.76 -12.72 3.68
CA PRO A 3 9.62 -12.94 2.51
C PRO A 3 11.05 -13.32 2.88
N ASP A 4 11.65 -12.69 3.88
CA ASP A 4 13.00 -13.01 4.35
C ASP A 4 13.09 -14.46 4.86
N TYR A 5 12.04 -14.92 5.55
CA TYR A 5 11.97 -16.30 6.02
C TYR A 5 11.86 -17.30 4.85
N LEU A 6 11.09 -16.98 3.83
CA LEU A 6 11.00 -17.82 2.62
C LEU A 6 12.35 -17.89 1.90
N HIS A 7 13.05 -16.78 1.74
CA HIS A 7 14.41 -16.75 1.18
C HIS A 7 15.40 -17.56 2.02
N TYR A 8 15.29 -17.47 3.34
CA TYR A 8 16.09 -18.31 4.24
C TYR A 8 15.80 -19.81 4.06
N LEU A 9 14.55 -20.20 3.91
CA LEU A 9 14.18 -21.60 3.63
C LEU A 9 14.77 -22.09 2.31
N LEU A 10 14.84 -21.24 1.30
CA LEU A 10 15.39 -21.57 -0.01
C LEU A 10 16.92 -21.67 -0.01
N THR A 11 17.61 -20.78 0.70
CA THR A 11 19.05 -20.60 0.60
C THR A 11 19.85 -20.95 1.84
N GLY A 12 19.21 -20.93 3.02
CA GLY A 12 19.91 -20.98 4.32
C GLY A 12 20.55 -19.64 4.73
N VAL A 13 20.45 -18.59 3.89
CA VAL A 13 21.04 -17.28 4.16
C VAL A 13 20.00 -16.38 4.84
N LYS A 14 20.38 -15.77 5.98
CA LYS A 14 19.56 -14.80 6.70
C LYS A 14 19.84 -13.40 6.18
N ALA A 15 18.83 -12.76 5.63
CA ALA A 15 18.86 -11.37 5.18
C ALA A 15 17.56 -10.66 5.60
N ASN A 16 17.60 -9.34 5.70
CA ASN A 16 16.42 -8.49 5.75
C ASN A 16 16.39 -7.66 4.47
N GLU A 17 15.36 -7.82 3.66
CA GLU A 17 15.25 -7.06 2.41
C GLU A 17 14.76 -5.64 2.72
N TYR A 18 15.43 -4.65 2.09
CA TYR A 18 15.29 -3.23 2.42
C TYR A 18 13.87 -2.69 2.21
N THR A 19 13.20 -3.00 1.08
CA THR A 19 11.90 -2.44 0.79
C THR A 19 10.84 -2.89 1.78
N ASN A 20 10.89 -4.16 2.18
CA ASN A 20 9.99 -4.71 3.19
C ASN A 20 10.38 -4.24 4.61
N ALA A 21 11.68 -4.19 4.92
CA ALA A 21 12.16 -3.68 6.20
C ALA A 21 11.72 -2.23 6.44
N SER A 22 11.68 -1.40 5.39
CA SER A 22 11.28 0.02 5.48
C SER A 22 9.82 0.24 5.89
N THR A 23 8.94 -0.75 5.69
CA THR A 23 7.52 -0.67 6.09
C THR A 23 7.30 -0.86 7.58
N THR A 24 8.32 -1.23 8.32
CA THR A 24 8.20 -1.56 9.76
C THR A 24 8.16 -0.33 10.67
N SER A 25 8.39 0.87 10.16
CA SER A 25 8.61 2.11 10.91
C SER A 25 9.81 2.04 11.87
N MET A 26 10.72 1.09 11.68
CA MET A 26 11.92 0.89 12.50
C MET A 26 13.22 1.19 11.75
N LEU A 27 13.14 1.66 10.50
CA LEU A 27 14.29 2.12 9.74
C LEU A 27 14.38 3.64 9.74
N ASP A 28 15.62 4.14 9.86
CA ASP A 28 15.96 5.51 9.47
C ASP A 28 16.00 5.58 7.93
N PRO A 29 15.09 6.34 7.30
CA PRO A 29 15.02 6.42 5.84
C PRO A 29 16.23 7.12 5.20
N VAL A 30 16.97 7.93 5.95
CA VAL A 30 18.21 8.61 5.50
C VAL A 30 19.40 7.66 5.59
N ALA A 31 19.59 7.04 6.75
CA ALA A 31 20.66 6.05 6.98
C ALA A 31 20.42 4.74 6.22
N ARG A 32 19.17 4.43 5.87
CA ARG A 32 18.72 3.17 5.26
C ARG A 32 19.15 1.94 6.08
N ASP A 33 19.11 2.12 7.40
CA ASP A 33 19.45 1.10 8.37
C ASP A 33 18.48 1.17 9.55
N TRP A 34 18.54 0.20 10.45
CA TRP A 34 17.69 0.15 11.62
C TRP A 34 17.93 1.35 12.54
N ASP A 35 16.87 2.01 12.95
CA ASP A 35 16.91 3.10 13.93
C ASP A 35 17.04 2.50 15.33
N ARG A 36 18.24 2.65 15.91
CA ARG A 36 18.56 2.10 17.24
C ARG A 36 17.75 2.75 18.35
N GLU A 37 17.44 4.04 18.24
CA GLU A 37 16.66 4.75 19.26
C GLU A 37 15.23 4.22 19.27
N VAL A 38 14.63 4.04 18.10
CA VAL A 38 13.30 3.44 17.96
C VAL A 38 13.28 2.01 18.49
N LEU A 39 14.27 1.19 18.16
CA LEU A 39 14.35 -0.18 18.67
C LEU A 39 14.45 -0.24 20.19
N VAL A 40 15.26 0.62 20.79
CA VAL A 40 15.42 0.71 22.25
C VAL A 40 14.12 1.15 22.91
N GLN A 41 13.46 2.20 22.38
CA GLN A 41 12.19 2.69 22.92
C GLN A 41 11.08 1.63 22.83
N ALA A 42 11.06 0.86 21.74
CA ALA A 42 10.11 -0.23 21.55
C ALA A 42 10.45 -1.51 22.34
N GLY A 43 11.59 -1.56 23.02
CA GLY A 43 12.05 -2.74 23.74
C GLY A 43 12.43 -3.92 22.84
N ILE A 44 12.76 -3.64 21.57
CA ILE A 44 13.07 -4.68 20.58
C ILE A 44 14.59 -4.89 20.53
N PRO A 45 15.08 -6.11 20.72
CA PRO A 45 16.54 -6.37 20.76
C PRO A 45 17.15 -6.28 19.35
N GLU A 46 18.12 -5.39 19.17
CA GLU A 46 18.83 -5.16 17.88
C GLU A 46 19.42 -6.46 17.29
N ARG A 47 19.85 -7.40 18.13
CA ARG A 47 20.48 -8.66 17.70
C ARG A 47 19.63 -9.56 16.78
N ILE A 48 18.31 -9.33 16.73
CA ILE A 48 17.41 -10.10 15.85
C ILE A 48 17.41 -9.59 14.42
N PHE A 49 17.93 -8.40 14.17
CA PHE A 49 18.00 -7.79 12.86
C PHE A 49 19.35 -7.99 12.19
N ARG A 50 19.33 -8.04 10.88
CA ARG A 50 20.50 -7.96 10.02
C ARG A 50 20.45 -6.61 9.31
N LYS A 51 21.63 -6.06 8.95
CA LYS A 51 21.67 -4.87 8.11
C LYS A 51 20.80 -5.09 6.87
N PRO A 52 19.95 -4.14 6.52
CA PRO A 52 19.09 -4.27 5.35
C PRO A 52 19.90 -4.48 4.06
N VAL A 53 19.40 -5.35 3.20
CA VAL A 53 20.02 -5.70 1.91
C VAL A 53 19.13 -5.20 0.79
N MET A 54 19.72 -4.55 -0.19
CA MET A 54 18.98 -3.95 -1.30
C MET A 54 18.40 -5.02 -2.24
N PRO A 55 17.24 -4.75 -2.86
CA PRO A 55 16.71 -5.60 -3.93
C PRO A 55 17.71 -5.70 -5.09
N GLY A 56 17.67 -6.81 -5.81
CA GLY A 56 18.67 -7.16 -6.84
C GLY A 56 19.89 -7.91 -6.28
N THR A 57 20.04 -8.04 -4.96
CA THR A 57 21.15 -8.77 -4.34
C THR A 57 20.98 -10.28 -4.52
N ARG A 58 22.04 -10.94 -5.04
CA ARG A 58 22.13 -12.40 -5.09
C ARG A 58 22.43 -12.93 -3.69
N LEU A 59 21.52 -13.73 -3.13
CA LEU A 59 21.69 -14.39 -1.82
C LEU A 59 22.56 -15.63 -1.91
N GLY A 60 22.52 -16.35 -3.00
CA GLY A 60 23.25 -17.59 -3.24
C GLY A 60 22.39 -18.65 -3.92
N ALA A 61 22.94 -19.85 -4.03
CA ALA A 61 22.24 -20.98 -4.64
C ALA A 61 21.13 -21.52 -3.75
N LEU A 62 20.19 -22.22 -4.35
CA LEU A 62 19.25 -23.07 -3.61
C LEU A 62 19.99 -24.08 -2.73
N ARG A 63 19.44 -24.34 -1.57
CA ARG A 63 19.92 -25.44 -0.70
C ARG A 63 19.83 -26.77 -1.46
N PRO A 64 20.79 -27.71 -1.27
CA PRO A 64 20.82 -28.96 -1.98
C PRO A 64 19.50 -29.74 -1.95
N GLU A 65 18.88 -29.82 -0.76
CA GLU A 65 17.61 -30.51 -0.55
C GLU A 65 16.41 -29.85 -1.26
N VAL A 66 16.49 -28.54 -1.53
CA VAL A 66 15.48 -27.82 -2.31
C VAL A 66 15.70 -28.05 -3.81
N ALA A 67 16.95 -27.94 -4.26
CA ALA A 67 17.32 -28.18 -5.66
C ALA A 67 17.00 -29.62 -6.11
N GLU A 68 17.24 -30.62 -5.22
CA GLU A 68 16.89 -32.01 -5.48
C GLU A 68 15.39 -32.21 -5.66
N LYS A 69 14.58 -31.61 -4.80
CA LYS A 69 13.10 -31.68 -4.91
C LYS A 69 12.56 -31.02 -6.17
N LEU A 70 13.19 -29.95 -6.63
CA LEU A 70 12.78 -29.20 -7.81
C LEU A 70 13.31 -29.83 -9.11
N GLY A 71 14.38 -30.64 -9.02
CA GLY A 71 15.04 -31.23 -10.17
C GLY A 71 15.98 -30.26 -10.91
N TYR A 72 16.26 -29.09 -10.36
CA TYR A 72 17.21 -28.11 -10.91
C TYR A 72 17.86 -27.27 -9.80
N ALA A 73 19.00 -26.65 -10.12
CA ALA A 73 19.69 -25.69 -9.28
C ALA A 73 19.63 -24.30 -9.92
N CYS A 74 19.45 -23.27 -9.10
CA CYS A 74 19.52 -21.88 -9.53
C CYS A 74 19.97 -21.00 -8.37
N ASP A 75 20.31 -19.76 -8.67
CA ASP A 75 20.56 -18.71 -7.69
C ASP A 75 19.25 -18.04 -7.26
N VAL A 76 19.20 -17.63 -6.01
CA VAL A 76 18.14 -16.81 -5.44
C VAL A 76 18.60 -15.36 -5.41
N VAL A 77 17.85 -14.50 -6.07
CA VAL A 77 18.05 -13.05 -6.08
C VAL A 77 16.87 -12.39 -5.35
N LEU A 78 17.16 -11.44 -4.47
CA LEU A 78 16.13 -10.68 -3.76
C LEU A 78 15.38 -9.77 -4.73
N PRO A 79 14.05 -9.90 -4.89
CA PRO A 79 13.24 -8.83 -5.49
C PRO A 79 13.03 -7.69 -4.48
N ALA A 80 12.34 -6.62 -4.87
CA ALA A 80 11.69 -5.75 -3.91
C ALA A 80 10.54 -6.53 -3.27
N THR A 81 10.74 -7.01 -2.04
CA THR A 81 9.81 -7.97 -1.41
C THR A 81 8.55 -7.33 -0.84
N HIS A 82 8.51 -6.01 -0.72
CA HIS A 82 7.25 -5.30 -0.57
C HIS A 82 6.55 -5.22 -1.93
N ASP A 83 5.34 -5.75 -2.03
CA ASP A 83 4.58 -5.88 -3.28
C ASP A 83 4.40 -4.54 -4.00
N THR A 84 4.04 -3.47 -3.28
CA THR A 84 3.95 -2.11 -3.82
C THR A 84 5.32 -1.60 -4.29
N GLY A 85 6.43 -2.02 -3.65
CA GLY A 85 7.78 -1.70 -4.12
C GLY A 85 8.08 -2.32 -5.48
N SER A 86 7.69 -3.56 -5.67
CA SER A 86 7.79 -4.24 -6.96
C SER A 86 6.82 -3.66 -8.00
N ALA A 87 5.61 -3.29 -7.58
CA ALA A 87 4.61 -2.68 -8.46
C ALA A 87 5.11 -1.34 -9.03
N PHE A 88 5.62 -0.44 -8.19
CA PHE A 88 6.19 0.84 -8.63
C PHE A 88 7.35 0.62 -9.61
N MET A 89 8.27 -0.30 -9.27
CA MET A 89 9.41 -0.62 -10.13
C MET A 89 8.99 -1.16 -11.51
N ALA A 90 7.86 -1.85 -11.60
CA ALA A 90 7.37 -2.45 -12.84
C ALA A 90 6.66 -1.46 -13.77
N VAL A 91 6.32 -0.26 -13.29
CA VAL A 91 5.66 0.76 -14.12
C VAL A 91 6.65 1.33 -15.13
N PRO A 92 6.36 1.25 -16.43
CA PRO A 92 7.17 1.92 -17.46
C PRO A 92 6.82 3.43 -17.48
N ALA A 93 7.21 4.15 -16.41
CA ALA A 93 6.90 5.58 -16.29
C ALA A 93 7.81 6.39 -17.23
N ASP A 94 7.18 7.18 -18.08
CA ASP A 94 7.86 8.09 -19.01
C ASP A 94 7.99 9.52 -18.45
N SER A 95 7.50 9.78 -17.23
CA SER A 95 7.48 11.11 -16.62
C SER A 95 7.93 11.07 -15.17
N ASP A 96 8.79 12.01 -14.79
CA ASP A 96 9.17 12.26 -13.38
C ASP A 96 8.04 12.93 -12.59
N ASN A 97 6.97 13.36 -13.27
CA ASN A 97 5.78 13.97 -12.69
C ASN A 97 4.60 13.00 -12.59
N ALA A 98 4.90 11.73 -12.36
CA ALA A 98 3.90 10.69 -12.21
C ALA A 98 3.57 10.41 -10.75
N VAL A 99 2.28 10.20 -10.48
CA VAL A 99 1.78 9.57 -9.27
C VAL A 99 1.55 8.09 -9.54
N TYR A 100 1.85 7.28 -8.56
CA TYR A 100 1.58 5.84 -8.59
C TYR A 100 0.44 5.53 -7.64
N LEU A 101 -0.51 4.75 -8.10
CA LEU A 101 -1.62 4.23 -7.31
C LEU A 101 -1.61 2.71 -7.39
N SER A 102 -1.06 2.07 -6.36
CA SER A 102 -1.22 0.61 -6.21
C SER A 102 -2.59 0.33 -5.64
N SER A 103 -3.52 -0.09 -6.52
CA SER A 103 -4.93 -0.23 -6.21
C SER A 103 -5.30 -1.67 -5.85
N GLY A 104 -5.04 -2.04 -4.60
CA GLY A 104 -5.40 -3.34 -4.03
C GLY A 104 -6.46 -3.25 -2.93
N THR A 105 -6.42 -4.17 -1.97
CA THR A 105 -7.23 -4.10 -0.74
C THR A 105 -7.02 -2.76 -0.05
N TRP A 106 -5.77 -2.34 0.10
CA TRP A 106 -5.35 -0.97 0.37
C TRP A 106 -4.97 -0.30 -0.93
N SER A 107 -5.14 1.00 -1.01
CA SER A 107 -4.61 1.84 -2.09
C SER A 107 -3.40 2.59 -1.54
N LEU A 108 -2.24 2.35 -2.14
CA LEU A 108 -1.02 3.08 -1.81
C LEU A 108 -0.77 4.11 -2.91
N LEU A 109 -0.97 5.39 -2.56
CA LEU A 109 -0.84 6.51 -3.49
C LEU A 109 0.39 7.33 -3.13
N GLY A 110 1.27 7.57 -4.09
CA GLY A 110 2.49 8.33 -3.85
C GLY A 110 3.36 8.53 -5.08
N MET A 111 4.60 8.91 -4.81
CA MET A 111 5.61 9.13 -5.85
C MET A 111 6.95 8.52 -5.43
N GLU A 112 7.87 8.38 -6.37
CA GLU A 112 9.27 8.10 -6.08
C GLU A 112 10.06 9.40 -5.92
N ASN A 113 10.99 9.41 -4.97
CA ASN A 113 11.88 10.52 -4.68
C ASN A 113 13.29 10.03 -4.37
N ASP A 114 14.29 10.89 -4.51
CA ASP A 114 15.68 10.53 -4.19
C ASP A 114 15.96 10.61 -2.69
N MET A 115 15.25 11.48 -1.99
CA MET A 115 15.42 11.73 -0.56
C MET A 115 14.09 11.60 0.18
N PRO A 116 14.10 11.15 1.44
CA PRO A 116 12.89 11.10 2.24
C PRO A 116 12.38 12.51 2.55
N LEU A 117 11.06 12.65 2.58
CA LEU A 117 10.36 13.86 3.00
C LEU A 117 9.84 13.65 4.42
N THR A 118 10.62 14.06 5.39
CA THR A 118 10.28 13.96 6.82
C THR A 118 9.91 15.33 7.36
N GLY A 119 8.88 15.40 8.16
CA GLY A 119 8.48 16.66 8.80
C GLY A 119 7.06 16.64 9.31
N PRO A 120 6.66 17.68 10.05
CA PRO A 120 5.33 17.76 10.65
C PRO A 120 4.19 17.69 9.63
N ASP A 121 4.39 18.31 8.46
CA ASP A 121 3.36 18.36 7.41
C ASP A 121 3.18 17.00 6.74
N SER A 122 4.27 16.26 6.47
CA SER A 122 4.19 14.88 5.96
C SER A 122 3.46 13.97 6.95
N LEU A 123 3.79 14.06 8.23
CA LEU A 123 3.13 13.32 9.30
C LEU A 123 1.64 13.68 9.40
N LYS A 124 1.29 14.97 9.39
CA LYS A 124 -0.08 15.46 9.48
C LYS A 124 -0.93 14.98 8.30
N SER A 125 -0.37 14.96 7.10
CA SER A 125 -1.05 14.49 5.89
C SER A 125 -1.04 12.96 5.76
N GLY A 126 -0.39 12.23 6.66
CA GLY A 126 -0.37 10.77 6.71
C GLY A 126 0.52 10.12 5.64
N PHE A 127 1.51 10.86 5.10
CA PHE A 127 2.50 10.30 4.19
C PHE A 127 3.66 9.66 4.94
N THR A 128 4.15 8.56 4.39
CA THR A 128 5.29 7.79 4.89
C THR A 128 6.39 7.69 3.83
N ASN A 129 7.59 7.38 4.29
CA ASN A 129 8.76 7.15 3.43
C ASN A 129 9.11 5.67 3.47
N GLU A 130 8.93 4.99 2.37
CA GLU A 130 9.28 3.59 2.22
C GLU A 130 10.41 3.40 1.21
N GLY A 131 11.23 2.39 1.43
CA GLY A 131 12.32 2.06 0.51
C GLY A 131 11.80 1.57 -0.85
N GLY A 132 12.35 2.13 -1.91
CA GLY A 132 12.13 1.70 -3.28
C GLY A 132 13.33 0.94 -3.86
N TYR A 133 13.24 0.58 -5.13
CA TYR A 133 14.34 0.01 -5.90
C TYR A 133 15.40 1.09 -6.21
N ASN A 134 16.63 0.67 -6.41
CA ASN A 134 17.75 1.55 -6.82
C ASN A 134 17.96 2.77 -5.93
N GLY A 135 17.69 2.63 -4.62
CA GLY A 135 17.89 3.69 -3.64
C GLY A 135 16.83 4.79 -3.65
N LYS A 136 15.77 4.66 -4.43
CA LYS A 136 14.63 5.56 -4.37
C LYS A 136 13.88 5.42 -3.05
N ILE A 137 13.19 6.47 -2.68
CA ILE A 137 12.21 6.51 -1.60
C ILE A 137 10.82 6.62 -2.22
N ARG A 138 9.94 5.75 -1.83
CA ARG A 138 8.51 5.85 -2.15
C ARG A 138 7.86 6.70 -1.06
N PHE A 139 7.55 7.94 -1.39
CA PHE A 139 6.80 8.84 -0.52
C PHE A 139 5.33 8.65 -0.83
N LEU A 140 4.60 7.98 0.06
CA LEU A 140 3.26 7.48 -0.22
C LEU A 140 2.35 7.56 1.01
N LYS A 141 1.05 7.46 0.75
CA LYS A 141 -0.02 7.42 1.75
C LYS A 141 -0.84 6.15 1.54
N ASN A 142 -1.16 5.48 2.64
CA ASN A 142 -2.09 4.37 2.66
C ASN A 142 -3.52 4.90 2.73
N ILE A 143 -4.34 4.52 1.77
CA ILE A 143 -5.76 4.87 1.68
C ILE A 143 -6.53 3.55 1.71
N MET A 144 -7.65 3.51 2.43
CA MET A 144 -8.53 2.35 2.38
C MET A 144 -9.06 2.20 0.95
N GLY A 145 -8.63 1.13 0.29
CA GLY A 145 -8.89 0.92 -1.13
C GLY A 145 -10.14 0.06 -1.39
N MET A 146 -9.93 -1.02 -2.14
CA MET A 146 -11.01 -1.95 -2.51
C MET A 146 -11.55 -2.77 -1.32
N TRP A 147 -10.99 -2.62 -0.13
CA TRP A 147 -11.44 -3.24 1.11
C TRP A 147 -12.93 -3.03 1.37
N MET A 148 -13.42 -1.80 1.18
CA MET A 148 -14.83 -1.48 1.37
C MET A 148 -15.74 -2.29 0.44
N LEU A 149 -15.36 -2.42 -0.84
CA LEU A 149 -16.08 -3.24 -1.81
C LEU A 149 -15.96 -4.74 -1.52
N GLN A 150 -14.80 -5.18 -1.01
CA GLN A 150 -14.61 -6.57 -0.58
C GLN A 150 -15.52 -6.91 0.61
N CYS A 151 -15.65 -6.00 1.59
CA CYS A 151 -16.56 -6.16 2.72
C CYS A 151 -18.02 -6.25 2.26
N ILE A 152 -18.46 -5.33 1.40
CA ILE A 152 -19.82 -5.35 0.84
C ILE A 152 -20.07 -6.68 0.10
N ARG A 153 -19.11 -7.11 -0.74
CA ARG A 153 -19.24 -8.36 -1.48
C ARG A 153 -19.35 -9.58 -0.56
N ASN A 154 -18.56 -9.63 0.51
CA ASN A 154 -18.62 -10.70 1.50
C ASN A 154 -19.94 -10.69 2.27
N GLU A 155 -20.44 -9.51 2.65
CA GLU A 155 -21.73 -9.32 3.32
C GLU A 155 -22.91 -9.77 2.44
N LEU A 156 -22.79 -9.62 1.12
CA LEU A 156 -23.71 -10.13 0.12
C LEU A 156 -23.45 -11.60 -0.28
N GLU A 157 -22.71 -12.36 0.55
CA GLU A 157 -22.39 -13.78 0.33
C GLU A 157 -21.74 -14.06 -1.05
N LYS A 158 -20.99 -13.07 -1.57
CA LYS A 158 -20.32 -13.10 -2.88
C LYS A 158 -21.28 -13.28 -4.06
N ARG A 159 -22.54 -12.90 -3.88
CA ARG A 159 -23.60 -13.01 -4.90
C ARG A 159 -23.24 -12.32 -6.22
N TYR A 160 -22.50 -11.22 -6.16
CA TYR A 160 -22.05 -10.45 -7.31
C TYR A 160 -20.55 -10.53 -7.50
N SER A 161 -20.10 -10.57 -8.74
CA SER A 161 -18.71 -10.39 -9.11
C SER A 161 -18.32 -8.90 -8.95
N TYR A 162 -17.02 -8.61 -8.92
CA TYR A 162 -16.56 -7.21 -8.91
C TYR A 162 -16.97 -6.44 -10.15
N ALA A 163 -17.02 -7.10 -11.32
CA ALA A 163 -17.47 -6.49 -12.56
C ALA A 163 -18.95 -6.09 -12.49
N GLU A 164 -19.83 -6.94 -11.96
CA GLU A 164 -21.23 -6.63 -11.74
C GLU A 164 -21.41 -5.48 -10.74
N MET A 165 -20.66 -5.47 -9.64
CA MET A 165 -20.69 -4.38 -8.67
C MET A 165 -20.22 -3.05 -9.29
N ALA A 166 -19.20 -3.08 -10.14
CA ALA A 166 -18.74 -1.89 -10.88
C ALA A 166 -19.81 -1.39 -11.87
N GLN A 167 -20.48 -2.31 -12.57
CA GLN A 167 -21.61 -1.98 -13.45
C GLN A 167 -22.75 -1.33 -12.68
N MET A 168 -23.17 -1.92 -11.55
CA MET A 168 -24.21 -1.38 -10.68
C MET A 168 -23.88 0.03 -10.20
N ALA A 169 -22.61 0.27 -9.82
CA ALA A 169 -22.15 1.59 -9.42
C ALA A 169 -22.17 2.60 -10.59
N ALA A 170 -21.81 2.16 -11.81
CA ALA A 170 -21.80 3.01 -12.99
C ALA A 170 -23.23 3.41 -13.45
N GLU A 171 -24.19 2.50 -13.28
CA GLU A 171 -25.60 2.73 -13.61
C GLU A 171 -26.33 3.60 -12.59
N ALA A 172 -25.84 3.69 -11.35
CA ALA A 172 -26.43 4.53 -10.33
C ALA A 172 -26.14 6.02 -10.61
N PRO A 173 -27.08 6.93 -10.33
CA PRO A 173 -26.81 8.35 -10.37
C PRO A 173 -25.78 8.72 -9.30
N GLU A 174 -25.06 9.82 -9.51
CA GLU A 174 -24.20 10.38 -8.47
C GLU A 174 -25.04 10.74 -7.23
N VAL A 175 -24.46 10.46 -6.06
CA VAL A 175 -25.08 10.84 -4.79
C VAL A 175 -24.37 12.08 -4.25
N PRO A 176 -25.08 12.99 -3.56
CA PRO A 176 -24.48 14.25 -3.10
C PRO A 176 -23.59 14.10 -1.86
N TRP A 177 -23.46 12.89 -1.33
CA TRP A 177 -22.70 12.60 -0.12
C TRP A 177 -21.37 11.94 -0.46
N TYR A 178 -20.42 12.08 0.47
CA TYR A 178 -19.12 11.40 0.45
C TYR A 178 -18.83 10.87 1.85
N VAL A 179 -18.08 9.79 1.91
CA VAL A 179 -17.55 9.27 3.17
C VAL A 179 -16.05 9.49 3.21
N ASP A 180 -15.51 9.78 4.39
CA ASP A 180 -14.07 9.77 4.59
C ASP A 180 -13.61 8.30 4.59
N VAL A 181 -12.94 7.91 3.50
CA VAL A 181 -12.44 6.54 3.34
C VAL A 181 -11.33 6.18 4.33
N ALA A 182 -10.77 7.14 5.05
CA ALA A 182 -9.80 6.93 6.11
C ALA A 182 -10.44 6.78 7.50
N ASP A 183 -11.76 6.94 7.63
CA ASP A 183 -12.46 6.79 8.90
C ASP A 183 -12.36 5.36 9.43
N ASN A 184 -11.91 5.21 10.67
CA ASN A 184 -11.74 3.93 11.36
C ASN A 184 -13.01 3.08 11.41
N ARG A 185 -14.21 3.69 11.27
CA ARG A 185 -15.49 2.95 11.21
C ARG A 185 -15.52 1.92 10.08
N PHE A 186 -14.77 2.17 8.98
CA PHE A 186 -14.70 1.29 7.82
C PHE A 186 -13.58 0.26 7.88
N LEU A 187 -12.70 0.32 8.89
CA LEU A 187 -11.55 -0.59 8.99
C LEU A 187 -11.98 -2.04 9.30
N ALA A 188 -12.88 -2.22 10.26
CA ALA A 188 -13.37 -3.54 10.66
C ALA A 188 -14.84 -3.48 11.11
N PRO A 189 -15.76 -3.05 10.23
CA PRO A 189 -17.16 -2.93 10.58
C PRO A 189 -17.83 -4.31 10.70
N LYS A 190 -18.85 -4.42 11.53
CA LYS A 190 -19.72 -5.61 11.56
C LYS A 190 -20.55 -5.72 10.27
N SER A 191 -20.96 -4.60 9.72
CA SER A 191 -21.67 -4.47 8.45
C SER A 191 -21.20 -3.18 7.77
N MET A 192 -20.54 -3.31 6.62
CA MET A 192 -20.07 -2.18 5.82
C MET A 192 -21.27 -1.38 5.26
N LEU A 193 -22.31 -2.08 4.82
CA LEU A 193 -23.53 -1.43 4.32
C LEU A 193 -24.19 -0.57 5.38
N SER A 194 -24.27 -1.07 6.63
CA SER A 194 -24.86 -0.31 7.74
C SER A 194 -24.02 0.91 8.12
N GLU A 195 -22.68 0.81 8.11
CA GLU A 195 -21.81 1.96 8.42
C GLU A 195 -21.85 3.03 7.32
N LEU A 196 -21.88 2.63 6.05
CA LEU A 196 -22.07 3.55 4.93
C LEU A 196 -23.42 4.28 5.04
N GLN A 197 -24.50 3.54 5.30
CA GLN A 197 -25.82 4.14 5.46
C GLN A 197 -25.85 5.12 6.64
N ARG A 198 -25.25 4.76 7.77
CA ARG A 198 -25.14 5.63 8.93
C ARG A 198 -24.39 6.92 8.62
N ALA A 199 -23.24 6.81 7.92
CA ALA A 199 -22.44 7.97 7.52
C ALA A 199 -23.21 8.93 6.60
N VAL A 200 -24.11 8.43 5.76
CA VAL A 200 -25.00 9.25 4.92
C VAL A 200 -26.08 9.93 5.75
N ILE A 201 -26.72 9.19 6.65
CA ILE A 201 -27.77 9.76 7.54
C ILE A 201 -27.18 10.86 8.45
N GLU A 202 -25.98 10.68 8.99
CA GLU A 202 -25.27 11.69 9.80
C GLU A 202 -25.04 13.00 9.03
N GLN A 203 -24.96 12.95 7.69
CA GLN A 203 -24.86 14.11 6.80
C GLN A 203 -26.24 14.68 6.36
N GLY A 204 -27.34 14.17 6.94
CA GLY A 204 -28.71 14.57 6.57
C GLY A 204 -29.22 13.90 5.29
N GLY A 205 -28.58 12.80 4.88
CA GLY A 205 -29.00 12.04 3.69
C GLY A 205 -30.12 11.06 3.97
N GLU A 206 -30.55 10.37 2.91
CA GLU A 206 -31.63 9.39 2.92
C GLU A 206 -31.08 7.96 2.84
N GLU A 207 -31.97 6.99 2.93
CA GLU A 207 -31.63 5.59 2.74
C GLU A 207 -31.23 5.34 1.27
N LEU A 208 -30.05 4.71 1.07
CA LEU A 208 -29.50 4.43 -0.25
C LEU A 208 -29.79 3.00 -0.67
N THR A 209 -30.06 2.82 -1.95
CA THR A 209 -30.08 1.50 -2.58
C THR A 209 -28.65 0.92 -2.64
N LEU A 210 -28.53 -0.41 -2.87
CA LEU A 210 -27.22 -1.04 -3.05
C LEU A 210 -26.41 -0.39 -4.19
N HIS A 211 -27.03 -0.08 -5.32
CA HIS A 211 -26.37 0.57 -6.46
C HIS A 211 -25.80 1.95 -6.06
N GLN A 212 -26.57 2.74 -5.33
CA GLN A 212 -26.12 4.04 -4.80
C GLN A 212 -25.02 3.90 -3.75
N MET A 213 -25.05 2.88 -2.89
CA MET A 213 -23.96 2.61 -1.94
C MET A 213 -22.66 2.25 -2.65
N LEU A 214 -22.71 1.42 -3.69
CA LEU A 214 -21.56 1.11 -4.52
C LEU A 214 -21.03 2.36 -5.25
N ARG A 215 -21.91 3.22 -5.74
CA ARG A 215 -21.54 4.52 -6.31
C ARG A 215 -20.88 5.41 -5.27
N LEU A 216 -21.46 5.53 -4.07
CA LEU A 216 -20.91 6.31 -2.96
C LEU A 216 -19.47 5.89 -2.62
N VAL A 217 -19.20 4.58 -2.51
CA VAL A 217 -17.84 4.09 -2.25
C VAL A 217 -16.88 4.51 -3.34
N ASN A 218 -17.22 4.28 -4.62
CA ASN A 218 -16.34 4.59 -5.74
C ASN A 218 -16.05 6.09 -5.84
N GLN A 219 -17.07 6.95 -5.70
CA GLN A 219 -16.84 8.41 -5.77
C GLN A 219 -16.09 8.93 -4.53
N SER A 220 -16.28 8.32 -3.36
CA SER A 220 -15.52 8.68 -2.15
C SER A 220 -14.05 8.28 -2.26
N LEU A 221 -13.75 7.12 -2.83
CA LEU A 221 -12.37 6.70 -3.14
C LEU A 221 -11.73 7.67 -4.13
N ALA A 222 -12.40 8.00 -5.23
CA ALA A 222 -11.88 8.93 -6.23
C ALA A 222 -11.60 10.32 -5.63
N ARG A 223 -12.47 10.80 -4.75
CA ARG A 223 -12.26 12.04 -4.00
C ARG A 223 -11.05 11.95 -3.05
N GLY A 224 -10.93 10.86 -2.29
CA GLY A 224 -9.79 10.64 -1.39
C GLY A 224 -8.45 10.58 -2.14
N TYR A 225 -8.44 10.03 -3.37
CA TYR A 225 -7.25 10.06 -4.23
C TYR A 225 -6.93 11.49 -4.69
N ALA A 226 -7.92 12.25 -5.13
CA ALA A 226 -7.73 13.63 -5.57
C ALA A 226 -7.21 14.53 -4.43
N GLU A 227 -7.77 14.41 -3.23
CA GLU A 227 -7.30 15.12 -2.04
C GLU A 227 -5.87 14.72 -1.68
N SER A 228 -5.53 13.44 -1.74
CA SER A 228 -4.17 12.95 -1.47
C SER A 228 -3.15 13.42 -2.52
N ILE A 229 -3.55 13.56 -3.79
CA ILE A 229 -2.69 14.16 -4.83
C ILE A 229 -2.46 15.64 -4.54
N ALA A 230 -3.49 16.38 -4.15
CA ALA A 230 -3.36 17.79 -3.77
C ALA A 230 -2.42 17.98 -2.56
N ASP A 231 -2.54 17.12 -1.53
CA ASP A 231 -1.60 17.09 -0.42
C ASP A 231 -0.16 16.83 -0.89
N LEU A 232 0.02 15.85 -1.78
CA LEU A 232 1.32 15.49 -2.34
C LEU A 232 1.95 16.64 -3.13
N GLU A 233 1.14 17.33 -3.94
CA GLU A 233 1.56 18.54 -4.67
C GLU A 233 2.01 19.65 -3.71
N GLN A 234 1.25 19.88 -2.65
CA GLN A 234 1.58 20.88 -1.64
C GLN A 234 2.88 20.55 -0.90
N LEU A 235 3.06 19.28 -0.48
CA LEU A 235 4.23 18.83 0.27
C LEU A 235 5.52 18.84 -0.57
N THR A 236 5.41 18.57 -1.87
CA THR A 236 6.56 18.42 -2.76
C THR A 236 6.85 19.66 -3.60
N GLY A 237 5.89 20.57 -3.75
CA GLY A 237 5.95 21.68 -4.69
C GLY A 237 5.89 21.28 -6.16
N LYS A 238 5.66 19.99 -6.45
CA LYS A 238 5.52 19.43 -7.81
C LYS A 238 4.09 19.54 -8.31
N ARG A 239 3.92 19.36 -9.62
CA ARG A 239 2.62 19.15 -10.27
C ARG A 239 2.67 17.80 -10.95
N PHE A 240 1.58 17.06 -10.84
CA PHE A 240 1.47 15.73 -11.43
C PHE A 240 0.48 15.75 -12.59
N ASP A 241 0.88 15.15 -13.70
CA ASP A 241 0.12 15.10 -14.96
C ASP A 241 -0.31 13.67 -15.34
N VAL A 242 0.27 12.67 -14.67
CA VAL A 242 0.01 11.24 -14.93
C VAL A 242 -0.24 10.49 -13.63
N ILE A 243 -1.26 9.63 -13.64
CA ILE A 243 -1.51 8.64 -12.59
C ILE A 243 -1.31 7.25 -13.20
N ASN A 244 -0.31 6.52 -12.70
CA ASN A 244 -0.10 5.11 -13.06
C ASN A 244 -0.83 4.23 -12.05
N ILE A 245 -1.80 3.46 -12.52
CA ILE A 245 -2.58 2.54 -11.68
C ILE A 245 -2.04 1.12 -11.90
N VAL A 246 -1.67 0.44 -10.79
CA VAL A 246 -1.10 -0.92 -10.77
C VAL A 246 -1.79 -1.80 -9.72
#